data_7a8020b011acb54b1a3557e04649c969
#
_entry.id   7a8020b011acb54b1a3557e04649c969
#
_cell.length_a   1.000
_cell.length_b   1.000
_cell.length_c   1.000
_cell.angle_alpha   90.00
_cell.angle_beta   90.00
_cell.angle_gamma   90.00
#
_symmetry.space_group_name_H-M   'P 1'
#
loop_
_entity.id
_entity.type
_entity.pdbx_description
1 polymer ?
#
loop_
_entity_poly.entity_id
_entity_poly.type
_entity_poly.pdbx_seq_one_letter_code
_entity_poly.pdbx_strand_id
1 'polypeptide(L)'
;FVLAFPQADLEEDIWMELPIGFIYDDDDDDDDDTGRGRVHSNKSKYLLKLKKNLYGLKQASHNWYQHLKEGLMKRGLNPSEIDSCLYLKEGLAVLTYVDDCILVSTSQETLDNFVKSLIEGEEKFILTDEGDIDKFLGIEIKHYDDGSFELTQPHLIQRIVSELGLGDDNKWGQAAKSRATPSEKAILSKDSNGSPRKYEWKYRAAIGMLTYLQGNTRPDISVATHQCARFSMDPKRSHEVAVMRIGKYLRSSMDKGIIYKP
;
A
#
# COMPACT_ATOMS: atom_id res chain seq x y z
N PHE A 1 4.23 10.10 -8.29
CA PHE A 1 5.31 9.96 -9.28
C PHE A 1 5.06 8.76 -10.19
N VAL A 2 5.43 8.87 -11.45
CA VAL A 2 5.26 7.78 -12.42
C VAL A 2 6.55 6.95 -12.45
N LEU A 3 6.46 5.64 -12.11
CA LEU A 3 7.63 4.76 -12.10
C LEU A 3 8.80 5.33 -11.28
N ALA A 4 8.62 5.54 -9.98
CA ALA A 4 9.59 6.18 -9.09
C ALA A 4 11.01 5.61 -9.23
N PHE A 5 11.19 4.32 -9.06
CA PHE A 5 12.54 3.72 -9.07
C PHE A 5 13.31 3.94 -10.38
N PRO A 6 12.72 3.80 -11.58
CA PRO A 6 13.40 4.11 -12.84
C PRO A 6 13.81 5.58 -13.03
N GLN A 7 13.31 6.50 -12.22
CA GLN A 7 13.73 7.91 -12.28
C GLN A 7 15.10 8.12 -11.61
N ALA A 8 15.45 7.32 -10.60
CA ALA A 8 16.76 7.39 -9.94
C ALA A 8 17.82 6.62 -10.72
N ASP A 9 19.04 7.18 -10.74
CA ASP A 9 20.20 6.55 -11.37
C ASP A 9 20.67 5.32 -10.59
N LEU A 10 21.25 4.38 -11.31
CA LEU A 10 21.87 3.19 -10.77
C LEU A 10 23.39 3.39 -10.73
N GLU A 11 23.97 3.38 -9.52
CA GLU A 11 25.39 3.61 -9.32
C GLU A 11 26.22 2.35 -9.59
N GLU A 12 25.64 1.15 -9.35
CA GLU A 12 26.35 -0.11 -9.51
C GLU A 12 26.10 -0.73 -10.90
N ASP A 13 27.09 -1.45 -11.39
CA ASP A 13 26.96 -2.26 -12.60
C ASP A 13 26.14 -3.51 -12.35
N ILE A 14 24.88 -3.49 -12.73
CA ILE A 14 23.95 -4.62 -12.62
C ILE A 14 23.58 -5.14 -14.01
N TRP A 15 23.67 -6.44 -14.16
CA TRP A 15 23.34 -7.16 -15.36
C TRP A 15 22.17 -8.09 -15.11
N MET A 16 21.24 -8.18 -16.05
CA MET A 16 20.13 -9.10 -16.00
C MET A 16 20.06 -9.96 -17.26
N GLU A 17 19.51 -11.15 -17.12
CA GLU A 17 19.19 -11.99 -18.27
C GLU A 17 18.09 -11.34 -19.11
N LEU A 18 18.13 -11.60 -20.42
CA LEU A 18 17.07 -11.13 -21.30
C LEU A 18 15.71 -11.72 -20.88
N PRO A 19 14.66 -10.89 -20.78
CA PRO A 19 13.32 -11.39 -20.51
C PRO A 19 12.86 -12.37 -21.60
N ILE A 20 12.08 -13.37 -21.20
CA ILE A 20 11.48 -14.33 -22.15
C ILE A 20 10.60 -13.56 -23.14
N GLY A 21 10.82 -13.81 -24.44
CA GLY A 21 10.10 -13.11 -25.51
C GLY A 21 10.71 -11.77 -25.94
N PHE A 22 11.84 -11.36 -25.33
CA PHE A 22 12.55 -10.18 -25.77
C PHE A 22 13.08 -10.40 -27.20
N ILE A 23 12.83 -9.44 -28.09
CA ILE A 23 13.28 -9.47 -29.49
C ILE A 23 14.50 -8.56 -29.59
N TYR A 24 15.58 -9.05 -30.17
CA TYR A 24 16.78 -8.27 -30.42
C TYR A 24 17.34 -8.57 -31.83
N ASP A 25 17.97 -7.59 -32.41
CA ASP A 25 18.67 -7.74 -33.68
C ASP A 25 20.12 -8.16 -33.38
N ASP A 26 20.58 -9.20 -34.05
CA ASP A 26 21.94 -9.73 -33.94
C ASP A 26 22.68 -9.28 -35.20
N ASP A 27 23.50 -8.24 -35.08
CA ASP A 27 24.24 -7.65 -36.20
C ASP A 27 25.35 -8.57 -36.75
N ASP A 28 25.63 -9.70 -36.08
CA ASP A 28 26.75 -10.58 -36.40
C ASP A 28 26.41 -11.72 -37.37
N ASP A 29 25.14 -11.91 -37.78
CA ASP A 29 24.74 -12.97 -38.71
C ASP A 29 24.20 -12.39 -40.04
N ASP A 30 25.07 -12.25 -41.00
CA ASP A 30 24.84 -11.73 -42.38
C ASP A 30 23.89 -12.59 -43.26
N ASP A 31 23.28 -13.67 -42.75
CA ASP A 31 22.63 -14.67 -43.63
C ASP A 31 21.10 -14.85 -43.44
N ASP A 32 20.39 -14.04 -42.65
CA ASP A 32 18.93 -14.16 -42.57
C ASP A 32 18.18 -12.92 -43.06
N ASP A 33 17.86 -12.91 -44.35
CA ASP A 33 17.10 -11.89 -45.09
C ASP A 33 15.60 -11.82 -44.66
N THR A 34 15.21 -12.34 -43.47
CA THR A 34 13.79 -12.37 -43.07
C THR A 34 13.35 -11.14 -42.28
N GLY A 35 14.25 -10.25 -41.90
CA GLY A 35 13.92 -8.98 -41.22
C GLY A 35 13.13 -9.15 -39.91
N ARG A 36 13.16 -10.34 -39.33
CA ARG A 36 12.50 -10.64 -38.03
C ARG A 36 13.54 -10.79 -36.93
N GLY A 37 13.54 -9.86 -35.98
CA GLY A 37 14.37 -9.96 -34.79
C GLY A 37 14.21 -11.31 -34.07
N ARG A 38 15.30 -11.82 -33.49
CA ARG A 38 15.30 -13.11 -32.78
C ARG A 38 14.56 -13.00 -31.47
N VAL A 39 13.74 -14.00 -31.17
CA VAL A 39 13.07 -14.12 -29.87
C VAL A 39 14.02 -14.78 -28.88
N HIS A 40 14.26 -14.14 -27.73
CA HIS A 40 15.06 -14.69 -26.67
C HIS A 40 14.57 -16.09 -26.25
N SER A 41 15.43 -17.10 -26.42
CA SER A 41 15.30 -18.43 -25.85
C SER A 41 16.25 -18.54 -24.65
N ASN A 42 15.93 -19.41 -23.64
CA ASN A 42 16.68 -19.58 -22.38
C ASN A 42 18.21 -19.83 -22.49
N LYS A 43 18.82 -19.64 -23.66
CA LYS A 43 20.25 -19.83 -23.94
C LYS A 43 20.90 -18.58 -24.54
N SER A 44 20.38 -17.40 -24.23
CA SER A 44 20.97 -16.16 -24.73
C SER A 44 22.43 -16.00 -24.28
N LYS A 45 23.28 -15.57 -25.21
CA LYS A 45 24.67 -15.17 -24.95
C LYS A 45 24.76 -13.75 -24.38
N TYR A 46 23.66 -13.01 -24.37
CA TYR A 46 23.62 -11.59 -24.06
C TYR A 46 23.01 -11.32 -22.70
N LEU A 47 23.51 -10.30 -22.02
CA LEU A 47 22.98 -9.75 -20.80
C LEU A 47 22.65 -8.28 -21.02
N LEU A 48 21.60 -7.79 -20.36
CA LEU A 48 21.23 -6.39 -20.33
C LEU A 48 21.95 -5.69 -19.18
N LYS A 49 22.74 -4.66 -19.46
CA LYS A 49 23.26 -3.75 -18.43
C LYS A 49 22.16 -2.76 -18.07
N LEU A 50 21.72 -2.77 -16.80
CA LEU A 50 20.77 -1.80 -16.32
C LEU A 50 21.40 -0.42 -16.21
N LYS A 51 20.70 0.60 -16.69
CA LYS A 51 21.10 2.02 -16.57
C LYS A 51 20.32 2.75 -15.47
N LYS A 52 19.16 2.23 -15.10
CA LYS A 52 18.26 2.82 -14.10
C LYS A 52 17.82 1.75 -13.13
N ASN A 53 17.35 2.19 -11.95
CA ASN A 53 16.78 1.27 -10.96
C ASN A 53 15.49 0.61 -11.49
N LEU A 54 15.25 -0.62 -11.08
CA LEU A 54 14.02 -1.37 -11.37
C LEU A 54 13.38 -1.85 -10.07
N TYR A 55 12.05 -2.01 -10.09
CA TYR A 55 11.32 -2.65 -9.00
C TYR A 55 11.84 -4.07 -8.77
N GLY A 56 12.18 -4.40 -7.52
CA GLY A 56 12.75 -5.69 -7.14
C GLY A 56 14.26 -5.66 -6.86
N LEU A 57 14.99 -4.64 -7.27
CA LEU A 57 16.39 -4.45 -6.85
C LEU A 57 16.46 -4.01 -5.39
N LYS A 58 17.40 -4.53 -4.63
CA LYS A 58 17.57 -4.24 -3.18
C LYS A 58 17.81 -2.75 -2.91
N GLN A 59 18.60 -2.08 -3.73
CA GLN A 59 18.98 -0.68 -3.59
C GLN A 59 17.99 0.29 -4.19
N ALA A 60 17.04 -0.15 -5.03
CA ALA A 60 16.16 0.75 -5.79
C ALA A 60 15.37 1.72 -4.91
N SER A 61 14.83 1.24 -3.78
CA SER A 61 14.10 2.08 -2.84
C SER A 61 15.00 3.11 -2.14
N HIS A 62 16.26 2.74 -1.84
CA HIS A 62 17.22 3.65 -1.24
C HIS A 62 17.63 4.75 -2.23
N ASN A 63 17.98 4.36 -3.46
CA ASN A 63 18.42 5.29 -4.50
C ASN A 63 17.30 6.27 -4.86
N TRP A 64 16.05 5.78 -4.98
CA TRP A 64 14.89 6.64 -5.18
C TRP A 64 14.67 7.62 -4.02
N TYR A 65 14.74 7.13 -2.77
CA TYR A 65 14.59 7.98 -1.59
C TYR A 65 15.63 9.10 -1.59
N GLN A 66 16.91 8.82 -1.88
CA GLN A 66 17.97 9.83 -1.93
C GLN A 66 17.72 10.84 -3.06
N HIS A 67 17.40 10.37 -4.26
CA HIS A 67 17.10 11.21 -5.41
C HIS A 67 15.92 12.16 -5.13
N LEU A 68 14.82 11.63 -4.60
CA LEU A 68 13.65 12.45 -4.24
C LEU A 68 13.97 13.43 -3.11
N LYS A 69 14.67 12.98 -2.06
CA LYS A 69 15.10 13.82 -0.94
C LYS A 69 15.93 15.02 -1.42
N GLU A 70 16.93 14.79 -2.24
CA GLU A 70 17.78 15.85 -2.80
C GLU A 70 16.97 16.83 -3.63
N GLY A 71 16.10 16.34 -4.49
CA GLY A 71 15.21 17.16 -5.30
C GLY A 71 14.25 18.02 -4.49
N LEU A 72 13.71 17.50 -3.38
CA LEU A 72 12.86 18.26 -2.46
C LEU A 72 13.67 19.30 -1.66
N MET A 73 14.87 18.92 -1.17
CA MET A 73 15.75 19.85 -0.43
C MET A 73 16.24 21.01 -1.30
N LYS A 74 16.56 20.79 -2.57
CA LYS A 74 16.90 21.87 -3.54
C LYS A 74 15.76 22.87 -3.73
N ARG A 75 14.51 22.45 -3.45
CA ARG A 75 13.31 23.31 -3.47
C ARG A 75 12.99 23.96 -2.12
N GLY A 76 13.92 23.82 -1.15
CA GLY A 76 13.82 24.42 0.18
C GLY A 76 12.96 23.67 1.18
N LEU A 77 12.58 22.40 0.89
CA LEU A 77 11.93 21.56 1.88
C LEU A 77 12.98 20.84 2.74
N ASN A 78 12.67 20.66 4.02
CA ASN A 78 13.51 19.92 4.95
C ASN A 78 12.77 18.69 5.46
N PRO A 79 13.44 17.52 5.56
CA PRO A 79 12.82 16.34 6.16
C PRO A 79 12.52 16.60 7.63
N SER A 80 11.40 16.11 8.11
CA SER A 80 11.03 16.15 9.54
C SER A 80 11.98 15.26 10.35
N GLU A 81 12.28 15.68 11.58
CA GLU A 81 13.06 14.87 12.52
C GLU A 81 12.29 13.64 13.03
N ILE A 82 10.94 13.66 12.94
CA ILE A 82 10.08 12.57 13.43
C ILE A 82 9.83 11.53 12.34
N ASP A 83 9.60 11.97 11.10
CA ASP A 83 9.31 11.09 9.96
C ASP A 83 10.08 11.57 8.74
N SER A 84 11.02 10.77 8.29
CA SER A 84 11.86 11.07 7.12
C SER A 84 11.11 11.13 5.78
N CYS A 85 9.86 10.67 5.75
CA CYS A 85 8.97 10.79 4.57
C CYS A 85 8.15 12.07 4.57
N LEU A 86 8.15 12.83 5.68
CA LEU A 86 7.50 14.14 5.78
C LEU A 86 8.52 15.26 5.57
N TYR A 87 8.28 16.10 4.58
CA TYR A 87 9.10 17.25 4.25
C TYR A 87 8.32 18.54 4.49
N LEU A 88 8.96 19.51 5.11
CA LEU A 88 8.34 20.76 5.55
C LEU A 88 9.11 21.97 5.03
N LYS A 89 8.35 22.98 4.65
CA LYS A 89 8.81 24.35 4.41
C LYS A 89 7.68 25.29 4.78
N GLU A 90 7.94 26.57 4.96
CA GLU A 90 6.90 27.55 5.28
C GLU A 90 5.77 27.51 4.24
N GLY A 91 4.55 27.31 4.70
CA GLY A 91 3.34 27.22 3.88
C GLY A 91 3.16 25.94 3.04
N LEU A 92 4.07 24.95 3.14
CA LEU A 92 3.97 23.71 2.37
C LEU A 92 4.47 22.50 3.17
N ALA A 93 3.69 21.43 3.17
CA ALA A 93 4.08 20.11 3.65
C ALA A 93 3.96 19.10 2.51
N VAL A 94 4.91 18.17 2.43
CA VAL A 94 4.95 17.08 1.44
C VAL A 94 5.15 15.77 2.17
N LEU A 95 4.21 14.87 2.07
CA LEU A 95 4.31 13.49 2.58
C LEU A 95 4.55 12.55 1.40
N THR A 96 5.58 11.73 1.47
CA THR A 96 5.99 10.82 0.38
C THR A 96 5.84 9.35 0.77
N TYR A 97 5.39 8.53 -0.16
CA TYR A 97 5.37 7.07 0.00
C TYR A 97 5.64 6.40 -1.35
N VAL A 98 6.91 6.13 -1.63
CA VAL A 98 7.42 5.56 -2.91
C VAL A 98 6.95 6.37 -4.12
N ASP A 99 5.93 5.90 -4.86
CA ASP A 99 5.38 6.57 -6.04
C ASP A 99 4.35 7.65 -5.67
N ASP A 100 3.70 7.53 -4.51
CA ASP A 100 2.64 8.41 -4.08
C ASP A 100 3.17 9.57 -3.23
N CYS A 101 2.59 10.77 -3.39
CA CYS A 101 2.83 11.85 -2.44
C CYS A 101 1.58 12.70 -2.23
N ILE A 102 1.50 13.28 -1.04
CA ILE A 102 0.47 14.25 -0.66
C ILE A 102 1.14 15.60 -0.49
N LEU A 103 0.57 16.62 -1.10
CA LEU A 103 0.94 18.01 -0.94
C LEU A 103 -0.12 18.72 -0.12
N VAL A 104 0.28 19.45 0.90
CA VAL A 104 -0.63 20.24 1.76
C VAL A 104 -0.14 21.66 1.86
N SER A 105 -1.00 22.62 1.51
CA SER A 105 -0.72 24.05 1.63
C SER A 105 -2.00 24.82 1.95
N THR A 106 -1.86 26.00 2.51
CA THR A 106 -2.96 26.95 2.69
C THR A 106 -3.20 27.80 1.43
N SER A 107 -2.39 27.65 0.38
CA SER A 107 -2.45 28.43 -0.86
C SER A 107 -2.36 27.50 -2.08
N GLN A 108 -3.38 27.53 -2.94
CA GLN A 108 -3.38 26.82 -4.21
C GLN A 108 -2.22 27.26 -5.10
N GLU A 109 -1.93 28.54 -5.17
CA GLU A 109 -0.81 29.08 -5.94
C GLU A 109 0.54 28.45 -5.49
N THR A 110 0.72 28.23 -4.19
CA THR A 110 1.91 27.56 -3.66
C THR A 110 2.00 26.10 -4.13
N LEU A 111 0.89 25.38 -4.17
CA LEU A 111 0.82 24.00 -4.69
C LEU A 111 1.17 23.97 -6.18
N ASP A 112 0.51 24.80 -6.99
CA ASP A 112 0.70 24.87 -8.44
C ASP A 112 2.16 25.20 -8.80
N ASN A 113 2.74 26.22 -8.14
CA ASN A 113 4.13 26.59 -8.34
C ASN A 113 5.10 25.47 -7.92
N PHE A 114 4.79 24.76 -6.85
CA PHE A 114 5.63 23.67 -6.41
C PHE A 114 5.57 22.48 -7.38
N VAL A 115 4.38 22.05 -7.80
CA VAL A 115 4.19 21.01 -8.82
C VAL A 115 4.91 21.38 -10.11
N LYS A 116 4.76 22.62 -10.58
CA LYS A 116 5.47 23.11 -11.76
C LYS A 116 6.98 23.03 -11.58
N SER A 117 7.51 23.36 -10.41
CA SER A 117 8.94 23.26 -10.12
C SER A 117 9.46 21.82 -10.16
N LEU A 118 8.64 20.83 -9.83
CA LEU A 118 9.00 19.41 -9.93
C LEU A 118 9.09 18.95 -11.39
N ILE A 119 8.22 19.46 -12.26
CA ILE A 119 8.15 19.10 -13.69
C ILE A 119 9.20 19.83 -14.54
N GLU A 120 9.39 21.14 -14.28
CA GLU A 120 10.17 22.02 -15.15
C GLU A 120 11.54 22.41 -14.56
N GLY A 121 11.84 22.09 -13.30
CA GLY A 121 13.07 22.47 -12.59
C GLY A 121 14.34 21.78 -13.14
N GLU A 122 15.49 22.05 -12.53
CA GLU A 122 16.77 21.42 -12.91
C GLU A 122 16.74 19.91 -12.74
N GLU A 123 16.22 19.42 -11.61
CA GLU A 123 15.89 17.99 -11.42
C GLU A 123 14.41 17.78 -11.73
N LYS A 124 14.13 17.22 -12.89
CA LYS A 124 12.79 16.95 -13.37
C LYS A 124 12.30 15.62 -12.86
N PHE A 125 11.11 15.62 -12.31
CA PHE A 125 10.40 14.40 -11.93
C PHE A 125 9.27 14.13 -12.91
N ILE A 126 9.08 12.87 -13.28
CA ILE A 126 7.91 12.43 -14.05
C ILE A 126 6.80 12.14 -13.04
N LEU A 127 5.75 12.93 -13.06
CA LEU A 127 4.62 12.80 -12.15
C LEU A 127 3.30 13.09 -12.86
N THR A 128 2.21 12.61 -12.27
CA THR A 128 0.83 12.97 -12.60
C THR A 128 0.25 13.72 -11.41
N ASP A 129 -0.41 14.81 -11.66
CA ASP A 129 -1.21 15.52 -10.66
C ASP A 129 -2.62 14.92 -10.67
N GLU A 130 -3.00 14.27 -9.58
CA GLU A 130 -4.30 13.61 -9.41
C GLU A 130 -5.38 14.58 -8.87
N GLY A 131 -5.00 15.84 -8.60
CA GLY A 131 -5.90 16.85 -8.02
C GLY A 131 -6.17 16.66 -6.53
N ASP A 132 -7.40 16.97 -6.09
CA ASP A 132 -7.79 16.83 -4.70
C ASP A 132 -7.73 15.37 -4.25
N ILE A 133 -7.20 15.17 -3.04
CA ILE A 133 -7.00 13.83 -2.50
C ILE A 133 -8.35 13.18 -2.16
N ASP A 134 -8.66 12.07 -2.80
CA ASP A 134 -9.80 11.21 -2.49
C ASP A 134 -9.40 9.85 -1.93
N LYS A 135 -8.13 9.45 -2.15
CA LYS A 135 -7.61 8.16 -1.71
C LYS A 135 -6.10 8.22 -1.49
N PHE A 136 -5.63 7.59 -0.42
CA PHE A 136 -4.20 7.40 -0.16
C PHE A 136 -3.94 6.11 0.61
N LEU A 137 -3.00 5.27 0.14
CA LEU A 137 -2.60 4.00 0.77
C LEU A 137 -3.77 3.07 1.13
N GLY A 138 -4.81 3.05 0.30
CA GLY A 138 -6.00 2.22 0.53
C GLY A 138 -6.97 2.78 1.58
N ILE A 139 -6.80 4.04 1.97
CA ILE A 139 -7.74 4.83 2.77
C ILE A 139 -8.49 5.75 1.82
N GLU A 140 -9.81 5.72 1.86
CA GLU A 140 -10.67 6.67 1.15
C GLU A 140 -10.87 7.91 2.00
N ILE A 141 -10.81 9.08 1.38
CA ILE A 141 -10.89 10.40 2.01
C ILE A 141 -12.08 11.13 1.39
N LYS A 142 -13.09 11.39 2.20
CA LYS A 142 -14.26 12.14 1.77
C LYS A 142 -14.27 13.51 2.42
N HIS A 143 -14.31 14.55 1.60
CA HIS A 143 -14.40 15.95 2.05
C HIS A 143 -15.86 16.37 2.15
N TYR A 144 -16.14 17.26 3.11
CA TYR A 144 -17.46 17.87 3.36
C TYR A 144 -17.37 19.40 3.27
N ASP A 145 -18.50 20.03 2.97
CA ASP A 145 -18.58 21.50 2.76
C ASP A 145 -18.24 22.32 4.03
N ASP A 146 -18.33 21.71 5.22
CA ASP A 146 -17.96 22.34 6.49
C ASP A 146 -16.47 22.28 6.81
N GLY A 147 -15.65 21.78 5.87
CA GLY A 147 -14.21 21.59 6.03
C GLY A 147 -13.83 20.32 6.81
N SER A 148 -14.80 19.53 7.25
CA SER A 148 -14.52 18.22 7.83
C SER A 148 -14.15 17.19 6.74
N PHE A 149 -13.43 16.13 7.14
CA PHE A 149 -13.15 15.00 6.24
C PHE A 149 -13.27 13.69 6.98
N GLU A 150 -13.65 12.65 6.24
CA GLU A 150 -13.85 11.31 6.74
C GLU A 150 -12.86 10.35 6.09
N LEU A 151 -12.24 9.50 6.91
CA LEU A 151 -11.33 8.45 6.48
C LEU A 151 -11.99 7.09 6.64
N THR A 152 -12.12 6.33 5.55
CA THR A 152 -12.74 5.00 5.53
C THR A 152 -11.89 3.99 4.78
N GLN A 153 -12.13 2.70 4.98
CA GLN A 153 -11.48 1.60 4.25
C GLN A 153 -12.50 0.49 3.89
N PRO A 154 -13.55 0.78 3.13
CA PRO A 154 -14.59 -0.19 2.82
C PRO A 154 -14.06 -1.39 2.03
N HIS A 155 -13.12 -1.18 1.10
CA HIS A 155 -12.50 -2.26 0.32
C HIS A 155 -11.72 -3.24 1.19
N LEU A 156 -10.98 -2.74 2.20
CA LEU A 156 -10.28 -3.62 3.14
C LEU A 156 -11.27 -4.40 4.00
N ILE A 157 -12.33 -3.75 4.47
CA ILE A 157 -13.40 -4.43 5.24
C ILE A 157 -14.05 -5.51 4.39
N GLN A 158 -14.39 -5.23 3.14
CA GLN A 158 -14.95 -6.21 2.22
C GLN A 158 -14.02 -7.41 2.01
N ARG A 159 -12.73 -7.16 1.85
CA ARG A 159 -11.70 -8.21 1.73
C ARG A 159 -11.62 -9.06 3.00
N ILE A 160 -11.65 -8.46 4.21
CA ILE A 160 -11.69 -9.19 5.49
C ILE A 160 -12.94 -10.05 5.58
N VAL A 161 -14.10 -9.50 5.27
CA VAL A 161 -15.40 -10.19 5.31
C VAL A 161 -15.41 -11.38 4.34
N SER A 162 -14.88 -11.21 3.13
CA SER A 162 -14.74 -12.28 2.14
C SER A 162 -13.77 -13.37 2.59
N GLU A 163 -12.57 -13.02 3.08
CA GLU A 163 -11.58 -13.98 3.60
C GLU A 163 -12.15 -14.83 4.73
N LEU A 164 -12.96 -14.22 5.60
CA LEU A 164 -13.65 -14.93 6.69
C LEU A 164 -14.87 -15.75 6.20
N GLY A 165 -15.19 -15.73 4.90
CA GLY A 165 -16.36 -16.43 4.31
C GLY A 165 -17.69 -15.90 4.83
N LEU A 166 -17.73 -14.60 5.16
CA LEU A 166 -18.92 -13.88 5.63
C LEU A 166 -19.52 -13.00 4.53
N GLY A 167 -18.98 -13.05 3.31
CA GLY A 167 -19.48 -12.34 2.14
C GLY A 167 -20.82 -12.90 1.64
N ASP A 168 -21.28 -12.39 0.52
CA ASP A 168 -22.56 -12.78 -0.08
C ASP A 168 -22.55 -14.23 -0.58
N ASP A 169 -21.37 -14.76 -0.90
CA ASP A 169 -21.13 -16.16 -1.24
C ASP A 169 -21.38 -17.12 -0.05
N ASN A 170 -21.48 -16.57 1.16
CA ASN A 170 -21.73 -17.32 2.41
C ASN A 170 -21.00 -18.68 2.47
N LYS A 171 -19.72 -18.68 2.09
CA LYS A 171 -18.85 -19.85 1.88
C LYS A 171 -18.96 -20.93 2.96
N TRP A 172 -19.34 -20.55 4.19
CA TRP A 172 -19.41 -21.46 5.34
C TRP A 172 -20.84 -21.74 5.81
N GLY A 173 -21.87 -21.34 5.03
CA GLY A 173 -23.29 -21.54 5.40
C GLY A 173 -23.73 -20.81 6.67
N GLN A 174 -22.99 -19.80 7.11
CA GLN A 174 -23.29 -19.00 8.29
C GLN A 174 -24.13 -17.81 7.91
N ALA A 175 -25.42 -17.83 8.17
CA ALA A 175 -26.23 -16.61 8.14
C ALA A 175 -25.53 -15.56 9.00
N ALA A 176 -25.02 -14.52 8.36
CA ALA A 176 -24.22 -13.50 9.02
C ALA A 176 -25.15 -12.56 9.80
N LYS A 177 -25.63 -13.02 10.96
CA LYS A 177 -26.30 -12.10 11.90
C LYS A 177 -25.31 -11.01 12.27
N SER A 178 -25.68 -9.76 12.05
CA SER A 178 -24.88 -8.60 12.47
C SER A 178 -24.58 -8.66 13.97
N ARG A 179 -23.51 -8.01 14.37
CA ARG A 179 -23.13 -7.87 15.78
C ARG A 179 -23.05 -6.39 16.12
N ALA A 180 -23.63 -6.00 17.25
CA ALA A 180 -23.59 -4.62 17.72
C ALA A 180 -22.22 -4.23 18.30
N THR A 181 -21.39 -5.22 18.70
CA THR A 181 -20.06 -5.01 19.29
C THR A 181 -19.03 -5.98 18.70
N PRO A 182 -17.78 -5.56 18.52
CA PRO A 182 -16.72 -6.40 17.95
C PRO A 182 -16.25 -7.50 18.89
N SER A 183 -16.42 -7.34 20.22
CA SER A 183 -16.02 -8.33 21.24
C SER A 183 -17.17 -8.68 22.17
N GLU A 184 -17.02 -9.77 22.91
CA GLU A 184 -17.85 -10.11 24.07
C GLU A 184 -17.29 -9.44 25.33
N LYS A 185 -18.05 -9.46 26.42
CA LYS A 185 -17.62 -8.90 27.70
C LYS A 185 -16.45 -9.68 28.33
N ALA A 186 -16.37 -10.99 28.07
CA ALA A 186 -15.33 -11.85 28.59
C ALA A 186 -14.00 -11.63 27.85
N ILE A 187 -12.89 -11.56 28.57
CA ILE A 187 -11.56 -11.51 28.02
C ILE A 187 -11.23 -12.86 27.37
N LEU A 188 -10.74 -12.79 26.14
CA LEU A 188 -10.30 -13.99 25.41
C LEU A 188 -9.07 -14.60 26.10
N SER A 189 -9.14 -15.87 26.48
CA SER A 189 -8.09 -16.57 27.21
C SER A 189 -7.44 -17.67 26.36
N LYS A 190 -6.29 -18.16 26.83
CA LYS A 190 -5.66 -19.34 26.24
C LYS A 190 -6.59 -20.56 26.40
N ASP A 191 -6.86 -21.23 25.29
CA ASP A 191 -7.76 -22.38 25.22
C ASP A 191 -6.94 -23.66 24.90
N SER A 192 -6.11 -24.09 25.87
CA SER A 192 -5.16 -25.18 25.66
C SER A 192 -5.81 -26.52 25.29
N ASN A 193 -7.04 -26.78 25.76
CA ASN A 193 -7.82 -27.97 25.51
C ASN A 193 -8.95 -27.72 24.48
N GLY A 194 -8.95 -26.56 23.86
CA GLY A 194 -9.97 -26.17 22.89
C GLY A 194 -9.91 -26.99 21.62
N SER A 195 -11.08 -27.17 20.99
CA SER A 195 -11.19 -27.83 19.70
C SER A 195 -10.36 -27.09 18.62
N PRO A 196 -9.83 -27.79 17.62
CA PRO A 196 -9.22 -27.17 16.45
C PRO A 196 -10.17 -26.19 15.76
N ARG A 197 -9.62 -25.25 15.02
CA ARG A 197 -10.40 -24.36 14.15
C ARG A 197 -11.24 -25.16 13.15
N LYS A 198 -12.41 -24.62 12.83
CA LYS A 198 -13.34 -25.28 11.90
C LYS A 198 -13.11 -24.87 10.44
N TYR A 199 -12.66 -23.63 10.20
CA TYR A 199 -12.58 -23.03 8.86
C TYR A 199 -11.14 -22.82 8.43
N GLU A 200 -10.85 -22.95 7.12
CA GLU A 200 -9.50 -22.97 6.55
C GLU A 200 -8.92 -21.61 6.19
N TRP A 201 -9.57 -20.49 6.55
CA TRP A 201 -9.01 -19.16 6.29
C TRP A 201 -7.73 -18.90 7.10
N LYS A 202 -6.84 -18.07 6.58
CA LYS A 202 -5.52 -17.80 7.18
C LYS A 202 -5.62 -16.87 8.39
N TYR A 203 -5.58 -17.43 9.60
CA TYR A 203 -5.76 -16.66 10.85
C TYR A 203 -4.81 -15.46 10.94
N ARG A 204 -3.51 -15.66 10.74
CA ARG A 204 -2.51 -14.58 10.81
C ARG A 204 -2.75 -13.48 9.77
N ALA A 205 -3.15 -13.85 8.56
CA ALA A 205 -3.46 -12.89 7.50
C ALA A 205 -4.69 -12.04 7.89
N ALA A 206 -5.74 -12.66 8.42
CA ALA A 206 -6.91 -11.94 8.92
C ALA A 206 -6.54 -10.98 10.07
N ILE A 207 -5.73 -11.42 11.03
CA ILE A 207 -5.24 -10.55 12.12
C ILE A 207 -4.42 -9.39 11.55
N GLY A 208 -3.55 -9.61 10.56
CA GLY A 208 -2.77 -8.55 9.91
C GLY A 208 -3.66 -7.49 9.27
N MET A 209 -4.67 -7.90 8.52
CA MET A 209 -5.66 -6.99 7.92
C MET A 209 -6.45 -6.21 8.98
N LEU A 210 -6.89 -6.86 10.04
CA LEU A 210 -7.59 -6.22 11.17
C LEU A 210 -6.68 -5.23 11.91
N THR A 211 -5.40 -5.56 12.07
CA THR A 211 -4.40 -4.67 12.72
C THR A 211 -4.19 -3.41 11.88
N TYR A 212 -4.07 -3.55 10.57
CA TYR A 212 -3.96 -2.39 9.67
C TYR A 212 -5.23 -1.53 9.71
N LEU A 213 -6.41 -2.16 9.66
CA LEU A 213 -7.70 -1.46 9.70
C LEU A 213 -7.90 -0.68 11.01
N GLN A 214 -7.58 -1.28 12.17
CA GLN A 214 -7.76 -0.63 13.47
C GLN A 214 -6.81 0.57 13.67
N GLY A 215 -5.61 0.48 13.12
CA GLY A 215 -4.60 1.54 13.24
C GLY A 215 -4.90 2.77 12.39
N ASN A 216 -5.71 2.62 11.35
CA ASN A 216 -5.97 3.70 10.40
C ASN A 216 -7.39 4.30 10.52
N THR A 217 -8.44 3.49 10.41
CA THR A 217 -9.80 4.02 10.26
C THR A 217 -10.82 3.43 11.23
N ARG A 218 -10.51 2.31 11.92
CA ARG A 218 -11.47 1.61 12.79
C ARG A 218 -10.88 1.32 14.19
N PRO A 219 -10.55 2.35 14.98
CA PRO A 219 -10.05 2.17 16.35
C PRO A 219 -11.04 1.45 17.29
N ASP A 220 -12.31 1.44 16.95
CA ASP A 220 -13.38 0.75 17.67
C ASP A 220 -13.19 -0.78 17.76
N ILE A 221 -12.44 -1.39 16.84
CA ILE A 221 -12.12 -2.83 16.88
C ILE A 221 -10.78 -3.15 17.58
N SER A 222 -10.03 -2.15 18.05
CA SER A 222 -8.65 -2.34 18.53
C SER A 222 -8.54 -3.36 19.66
N VAL A 223 -9.39 -3.26 20.68
CA VAL A 223 -9.37 -4.20 21.81
C VAL A 223 -9.68 -5.63 21.35
N ALA A 224 -10.69 -5.80 20.50
CA ALA A 224 -11.09 -7.11 20.01
C ALA A 224 -9.99 -7.75 19.15
N THR A 225 -9.38 -6.97 18.25
CA THR A 225 -8.26 -7.42 17.41
C THR A 225 -7.05 -7.80 18.24
N HIS A 226 -6.67 -6.95 19.22
CA HIS A 226 -5.54 -7.23 20.09
C HIS A 226 -5.73 -8.53 20.91
N GLN A 227 -6.94 -8.77 21.42
CA GLN A 227 -7.26 -10.00 22.11
C GLN A 227 -7.08 -11.23 21.21
N CYS A 228 -7.52 -11.17 19.95
CA CYS A 228 -7.36 -12.25 18.99
C CYS A 228 -5.89 -12.44 18.55
N ALA A 229 -5.13 -11.36 18.38
CA ALA A 229 -3.74 -11.38 17.93
C ALA A 229 -2.82 -12.18 18.87
N ARG A 230 -3.10 -12.17 20.17
CA ARG A 230 -2.34 -12.92 21.20
C ARG A 230 -2.27 -14.42 20.94
N PHE A 231 -3.22 -14.96 20.19
CA PHE A 231 -3.36 -16.40 19.94
C PHE A 231 -3.01 -16.81 18.49
N SER A 232 -2.29 -15.97 17.77
CA SER A 232 -1.91 -16.20 16.36
C SER A 232 -0.98 -17.40 16.12
N MET A 233 -0.30 -17.89 17.18
CA MET A 233 0.59 -19.05 17.05
C MET A 233 -0.17 -20.39 17.04
N ASP A 234 -1.20 -20.53 17.88
CA ASP A 234 -2.00 -21.75 18.03
C ASP A 234 -3.47 -21.39 18.29
N PRO A 235 -4.17 -20.83 17.27
CA PRO A 235 -5.56 -20.43 17.44
C PRO A 235 -6.48 -21.65 17.52
N LYS A 236 -7.34 -21.69 18.53
CA LYS A 236 -8.38 -22.67 18.73
C LYS A 236 -9.74 -22.17 18.22
N ARG A 237 -10.76 -23.01 18.32
CA ARG A 237 -12.14 -22.69 17.89
C ARG A 237 -12.71 -21.44 18.57
N SER A 238 -12.44 -21.24 19.87
CA SER A 238 -12.84 -20.05 20.62
C SER A 238 -12.25 -18.76 20.02
N HIS A 239 -10.96 -18.78 19.65
CA HIS A 239 -10.28 -17.66 19.02
C HIS A 239 -10.81 -17.38 17.61
N GLU A 240 -11.10 -18.43 16.84
CA GLU A 240 -11.72 -18.33 15.52
C GLU A 240 -13.11 -17.66 15.61
N VAL A 241 -13.95 -18.06 16.58
CA VAL A 241 -15.28 -17.45 16.82
C VAL A 241 -15.16 -15.97 17.14
N ALA A 242 -14.14 -15.59 17.92
CA ALA A 242 -13.88 -14.19 18.25
C ALA A 242 -13.53 -13.35 17.00
N VAL A 243 -12.64 -13.83 16.12
CA VAL A 243 -12.32 -13.14 14.85
C VAL A 243 -13.55 -13.06 13.94
N MET A 244 -14.30 -14.16 13.82
CA MET A 244 -15.58 -14.17 13.06
C MET A 244 -16.60 -13.16 13.59
N ARG A 245 -16.59 -12.89 14.90
CA ARG A 245 -17.45 -11.85 15.50
C ARG A 245 -17.04 -10.46 15.05
N ILE A 246 -15.72 -10.17 15.01
CA ILE A 246 -15.21 -8.89 14.48
C ILE A 246 -15.66 -8.73 13.02
N GLY A 247 -15.51 -9.75 12.18
CA GLY A 247 -15.95 -9.73 10.78
C GLY A 247 -17.45 -9.46 10.63
N LYS A 248 -18.30 -10.07 11.47
CA LYS A 248 -19.76 -9.83 11.49
C LYS A 248 -20.12 -8.40 11.93
N TYR A 249 -19.35 -7.81 12.84
CA TYR A 249 -19.48 -6.42 13.25
C TYR A 249 -19.11 -5.47 12.11
N LEU A 250 -17.96 -5.70 11.48
CA LEU A 250 -17.47 -4.91 10.36
C LEU A 250 -18.42 -4.94 9.17
N ARG A 251 -18.96 -6.11 8.83
CA ARG A 251 -19.96 -6.23 7.74
C ARG A 251 -21.18 -5.32 7.94
N SER A 252 -21.62 -5.12 9.17
CA SER A 252 -22.77 -4.26 9.48
C SER A 252 -22.42 -2.79 9.71
N SER A 253 -21.14 -2.42 9.51
CA SER A 253 -20.63 -1.07 9.74
C SER A 253 -19.49 -0.73 8.76
N MET A 254 -19.66 -1.13 7.50
CA MET A 254 -18.64 -0.97 6.45
C MET A 254 -18.39 0.49 6.10
N ASP A 255 -19.39 1.32 6.27
CA ASP A 255 -19.42 2.75 6.00
C ASP A 255 -18.81 3.62 7.10
N LYS A 256 -18.42 3.01 8.24
CA LYS A 256 -17.87 3.76 9.35
C LYS A 256 -16.36 3.98 9.24
N GLY A 257 -15.95 5.17 9.65
CA GLY A 257 -14.55 5.60 9.67
C GLY A 257 -14.27 6.59 10.79
N ILE A 258 -13.26 7.41 10.58
CA ILE A 258 -12.87 8.52 11.47
C ILE A 258 -13.24 9.81 10.78
N ILE A 259 -13.91 10.70 11.50
CA ILE A 259 -14.23 12.05 11.02
C ILE A 259 -13.34 13.05 11.76
N TYR A 260 -12.62 13.86 11.00
CA TYR A 260 -11.88 15.01 11.49
C TYR A 260 -12.69 16.27 11.23
N LYS A 261 -12.80 17.09 12.23
CA LYS A 261 -13.51 18.38 12.16
C LYS A 261 -12.53 19.52 12.40
N PRO A 262 -12.73 20.66 11.73
CA PRO A 262 -11.93 21.87 11.96
C PRO A 262 -11.98 22.32 13.42
#